data_7f47d4ec050536507d3860c111aad418
#
_entry.id   7f47d4ec050536507d3860c111aad418
#
_cell.length_a   1.000
_cell.length_b   1.000
_cell.length_c   1.000
_cell.angle_alpha   90.00
_cell.angle_beta   90.00
_cell.angle_gamma   90.00
#
_symmetry.space_group_name_H-M   'P 1'
#
loop_
_entity.id
_entity.type
_entity.pdbx_description
1 polymer ?
#
loop_
_entity_poly.entity_id
_entity_poly.type
_entity_poly.pdbx_seq_one_letter_code
_entity_poly.pdbx_strand_id
1 'polypeptide(L)'
;MSEQVPTVEYSSASPLVEIEVNGITGREEFNAIECDSNDGNNEVDSIIGGEENPSSTTHFHMHLTSCLPHIAAFKRQNVLTIDMKGSECVNVVKNFSYDMKKIEKKKLKTILRGVNKVSITTDMWTSGQKISYMVITCHFVDPDWHLQKRVLNFCNVPPPHNGIIIADALQKCFTDWGIENKVSTITVDNARYNDVALRVLKDVFSLKKKLSIRGQLFHVRCCAHITNLLVKDGLSEIGEIVDCVREGVKYLVASEARIKQFSNIAKQLQLPSKKLFLDVPTRWNSTYLMLAAALEFREVFSRYGDRDQGFNYVPSVENWTKVENVCQILAVFNEVTNIISGTEYPTANLFLPEVWRIKEVLNKKSLDLNDYIRAMVVKMNTKFDKYWGECNLLMAMAAVLDPRFKMMLVQFCFPVIYSEPEATRNIDTILRILYELYDEYAEDYNLANVESSGHENARDIGSSCSSSINVVGKNVMSGKSIFESFVRRNDTIRPVKSDLDVYLEEGVYVCSEDSDLHFDALEWWNVNDLKYRILSKMAPDILSIPITIVAPESTFSAGGRVIDPYRASMSVETVEMLLCGADWVRVDGDWHLTSF
;
A
#
# COMPACT_ATOMS: atom_id res chain seq x y z
N MET A 1 18.14 -30.29 56.12
CA MET A 1 17.05 -30.71 55.24
C MET A 1 17.16 -29.84 54.01
N SER A 2 17.77 -30.41 52.99
CA SER A 2 18.04 -29.74 51.71
C SER A 2 16.98 -30.20 50.71
N GLU A 3 16.15 -29.28 50.23
CA GLU A 3 15.20 -29.56 49.16
C GLU A 3 15.88 -29.39 47.83
N GLN A 4 15.89 -30.48 47.06
CA GLN A 4 16.40 -30.56 45.69
C GLN A 4 15.37 -29.98 44.74
N VAL A 5 15.81 -29.05 43.90
CA VAL A 5 15.11 -28.55 42.71
C VAL A 5 15.32 -29.56 41.57
N PRO A 6 14.29 -30.00 40.85
CA PRO A 6 14.46 -30.89 39.71
C PRO A 6 15.00 -30.14 38.48
N THR A 7 16.16 -30.56 38.00
CA THR A 7 16.72 -30.20 36.69
C THR A 7 15.92 -30.90 35.60
N VAL A 8 15.31 -30.14 34.71
CA VAL A 8 14.72 -30.65 33.45
C VAL A 8 15.80 -30.64 32.38
N GLU A 9 16.25 -31.84 31.98
CA GLU A 9 17.09 -32.03 30.80
C GLU A 9 16.25 -31.77 29.53
N TYR A 10 16.65 -30.78 28.74
CA TYR A 10 16.15 -30.61 27.39
C TYR A 10 16.92 -31.51 26.44
N SER A 11 16.25 -32.56 26.00
CA SER A 11 16.67 -33.42 24.90
C SER A 11 16.66 -32.63 23.59
N SER A 12 17.83 -32.53 22.96
CA SER A 12 18.04 -31.99 21.63
C SER A 12 17.60 -33.00 20.59
N ALA A 13 16.44 -32.82 19.97
CA ALA A 13 16.09 -33.25 18.62
C ALA A 13 14.65 -32.82 18.30
N SER A 14 14.49 -31.67 17.65
CA SER A 14 13.25 -31.38 16.93
C SER A 14 13.47 -31.66 15.46
N PRO A 15 12.59 -32.40 14.80
CA PRO A 15 12.67 -32.63 13.36
C PRO A 15 12.35 -31.33 12.61
N LEU A 16 13.12 -31.09 11.56
CA LEU A 16 12.80 -30.11 10.53
C LEU A 16 11.41 -30.42 9.98
N VAL A 17 10.43 -29.58 10.30
CA VAL A 17 9.16 -29.56 9.59
C VAL A 17 9.43 -28.89 8.26
N GLU A 18 9.52 -29.68 7.21
CA GLU A 18 9.38 -29.20 5.84
C GLU A 18 7.95 -28.69 5.70
N ILE A 19 7.80 -27.37 5.71
CA ILE A 19 6.56 -26.73 5.27
C ILE A 19 6.61 -26.75 3.74
N GLU A 20 5.96 -27.74 3.14
CA GLU A 20 5.55 -27.67 1.75
C GLU A 20 4.63 -26.44 1.60
N VAL A 21 5.18 -25.38 1.01
CA VAL A 21 4.38 -24.28 0.49
C VAL A 21 3.75 -24.77 -0.81
N ASN A 22 2.62 -25.44 -0.71
CA ASN A 22 1.78 -25.75 -1.83
C ASN A 22 1.11 -24.46 -2.34
N GLY A 23 1.59 -24.03 -3.52
CA GLY A 23 0.73 -23.59 -4.59
C GLY A 23 0.11 -22.22 -4.52
N ILE A 24 0.87 -21.16 -4.82
CA ILE A 24 0.42 -20.17 -5.80
C ILE A 24 1.55 -20.00 -6.81
N THR A 25 1.63 -20.94 -7.73
CA THR A 25 2.39 -20.78 -8.97
C THR A 25 1.51 -20.02 -9.95
N GLY A 26 1.51 -18.71 -9.86
CA GLY A 26 1.20 -17.85 -10.99
C GLY A 26 2.33 -18.01 -12.01
N ARG A 27 2.21 -18.98 -12.88
CA ARG A 27 3.03 -19.14 -14.07
C ARG A 27 2.62 -18.05 -15.06
N GLU A 28 3.30 -16.92 -15.03
CA GLU A 28 3.32 -16.04 -16.18
C GLU A 28 4.32 -16.60 -17.20
N GLU A 29 3.81 -17.35 -18.15
CA GLU A 29 4.50 -17.68 -19.39
C GLU A 29 4.57 -16.41 -20.23
N PHE A 30 5.73 -15.78 -20.25
CA PHE A 30 6.06 -14.81 -21.30
C PHE A 30 6.28 -15.60 -22.59
N ASN A 31 5.25 -15.72 -23.41
CA ASN A 31 5.37 -16.11 -24.79
C ASN A 31 6.07 -14.98 -25.55
N ALA A 32 7.37 -15.15 -25.79
CA ALA A 32 8.06 -14.43 -26.84
C ALA A 32 7.47 -14.87 -28.19
N ILE A 33 6.84 -13.96 -28.87
CA ILE A 33 6.45 -14.14 -30.28
C ILE A 33 7.76 -14.11 -31.08
N GLU A 34 8.21 -15.27 -31.50
CA GLU A 34 9.22 -15.42 -32.55
C GLU A 34 8.59 -14.94 -33.86
N CYS A 35 9.15 -13.91 -34.44
CA CYS A 35 8.92 -13.56 -35.83
C CYS A 35 9.85 -14.41 -36.67
N ASP A 36 9.31 -15.44 -37.29
CA ASP A 36 9.99 -16.17 -38.38
C ASP A 36 10.25 -15.23 -39.57
N SER A 37 11.53 -15.02 -39.82
CA SER A 37 12.01 -14.46 -41.07
C SER A 37 12.16 -15.61 -42.06
N ASN A 38 11.27 -15.68 -43.04
CA ASN A 38 11.44 -16.58 -44.17
C ASN A 38 11.87 -15.75 -45.38
N ASP A 39 13.07 -16.04 -45.84
CA ASP A 39 13.66 -15.55 -47.08
C ASP A 39 12.86 -16.01 -48.30
N GLY A 40 12.61 -15.10 -49.21
CA GLY A 40 12.11 -15.39 -50.55
C GLY A 40 12.49 -14.28 -51.53
N ASN A 41 13.64 -14.48 -52.19
CA ASN A 41 14.08 -13.71 -53.33
C ASN A 41 12.97 -13.51 -54.36
N ASN A 42 12.84 -12.29 -54.88
CA ASN A 42 12.74 -12.04 -56.31
C ASN A 42 13.00 -10.55 -56.64
N GLU A 43 13.97 -10.39 -57.54
CA GLU A 43 14.29 -9.15 -58.24
C GLU A 43 13.08 -8.65 -59.06
N VAL A 44 12.96 -7.34 -59.23
CA VAL A 44 12.97 -6.58 -60.51
C VAL A 44 12.58 -5.11 -60.28
N ASP A 45 13.50 -4.23 -60.74
CA ASP A 45 13.39 -2.88 -61.34
C ASP A 45 12.58 -1.72 -60.73
N SER A 46 13.43 -0.74 -60.37
CA SER A 46 13.32 0.71 -60.62
C SER A 46 11.95 1.36 -60.91
N ILE A 47 11.63 2.40 -60.11
CA ILE A 47 11.34 3.76 -60.63
C ILE A 47 11.35 4.75 -59.43
N ILE A 48 11.95 5.91 -59.70
CA ILE A 48 12.13 7.12 -58.90
C ILE A 48 10.79 7.69 -58.42
N GLY A 49 10.64 7.93 -57.11
CA GLY A 49 9.55 8.74 -56.58
C GLY A 49 9.78 8.91 -55.06
N GLY A 50 10.14 10.13 -54.68
CA GLY A 50 10.33 10.45 -53.26
C GLY A 50 9.02 10.28 -52.47
N GLU A 51 9.01 9.40 -51.52
CA GLU A 51 7.95 9.30 -50.55
C GLU A 51 8.54 9.52 -49.14
N GLU A 52 7.95 10.48 -48.48
CA GLU A 52 8.18 10.79 -47.07
C GLU A 52 7.88 9.55 -46.21
N ASN A 53 8.80 9.20 -45.32
CA ASN A 53 8.60 8.15 -44.31
C ASN A 53 7.33 8.45 -43.49
N PRO A 54 6.34 7.56 -43.43
CA PRO A 54 5.19 7.77 -42.59
C PRO A 54 5.63 7.76 -41.13
N SER A 55 5.35 8.85 -40.45
CA SER A 55 5.62 9.01 -39.02
C SER A 55 4.99 7.87 -38.22
N SER A 56 5.61 7.47 -37.10
CA SER A 56 5.19 6.39 -36.21
C SER A 56 3.71 6.48 -35.72
N THR A 57 3.10 7.65 -35.83
CA THR A 57 1.67 7.91 -35.62
C THR A 57 0.76 7.19 -36.59
N THR A 58 1.20 6.91 -37.82
CA THR A 58 0.38 6.23 -38.83
C THR A 58 0.19 4.76 -38.51
N HIS A 59 1.21 4.08 -37.98
CA HIS A 59 1.12 2.68 -37.59
C HIS A 59 0.19 2.49 -36.37
N PHE A 60 0.23 3.42 -35.42
CA PHE A 60 -0.68 3.43 -34.28
C PHE A 60 -2.13 3.68 -34.70
N HIS A 61 -2.35 4.56 -35.67
CA HIS A 61 -3.67 4.82 -36.24
C HIS A 61 -4.22 3.60 -37.00
N MET A 62 -3.37 2.87 -37.72
CA MET A 62 -3.76 1.62 -38.38
C MET A 62 -4.09 0.51 -37.37
N HIS A 63 -3.33 0.39 -36.27
CA HIS A 63 -3.62 -0.57 -35.22
C HIS A 63 -4.96 -0.26 -34.51
N LEU A 64 -5.26 1.00 -34.23
CA LEU A 64 -6.53 1.43 -33.63
C LEU A 64 -7.73 1.13 -34.52
N THR A 65 -7.57 1.17 -35.85
CA THR A 65 -8.63 0.87 -36.81
C THR A 65 -8.83 -0.63 -37.08
N SER A 66 -7.82 -1.47 -36.78
CA SER A 66 -7.87 -2.92 -37.02
C SER A 66 -8.09 -3.78 -35.76
N CYS A 67 -7.90 -3.22 -34.58
CA CYS A 67 -8.08 -3.96 -33.33
C CYS A 67 -9.56 -4.24 -33.03
N LEU A 68 -9.98 -5.50 -33.05
CA LEU A 68 -11.37 -5.91 -32.80
C LEU A 68 -11.96 -5.42 -31.46
N PRO A 69 -11.25 -5.45 -30.31
CA PRO A 69 -11.75 -4.87 -29.07
C PRO A 69 -11.96 -3.36 -29.17
N HIS A 70 -11.05 -2.63 -29.83
CA HIS A 70 -11.17 -1.19 -30.03
C HIS A 70 -12.34 -0.84 -30.94
N ILE A 71 -12.52 -1.59 -32.04
CA ILE A 71 -13.66 -1.42 -32.96
C ILE A 71 -14.97 -1.72 -32.24
N ALA A 72 -15.02 -2.73 -31.37
CA ALA A 72 -16.22 -3.06 -30.59
C ALA A 72 -16.54 -1.96 -29.56
N ALA A 73 -15.54 -1.41 -28.88
CA ALA A 73 -15.70 -0.28 -27.97
C ALA A 73 -16.14 0.98 -28.71
N PHE A 74 -15.55 1.26 -29.88
CA PHE A 74 -15.91 2.41 -30.71
C PHE A 74 -17.33 2.31 -31.28
N LYS A 75 -17.76 1.10 -31.70
CA LYS A 75 -19.15 0.86 -32.17
C LYS A 75 -20.19 1.01 -31.05
N ARG A 76 -19.83 0.74 -29.79
CA ARG A 76 -20.72 0.96 -28.62
C ARG A 76 -20.79 2.45 -28.23
N GLN A 77 -19.84 3.28 -28.64
CA GLN A 77 -19.74 4.69 -28.25
C GLN A 77 -20.41 5.66 -29.24
N ASN A 78 -20.86 5.19 -30.39
CA ASN A 78 -21.55 6.04 -31.37
C ASN A 78 -23.04 6.20 -31.00
N VAL A 79 -23.33 7.00 -29.99
CA VAL A 79 -24.67 7.55 -29.77
C VAL A 79 -24.77 8.86 -30.56
N LEU A 80 -25.50 8.82 -31.67
CA LEU A 80 -25.90 9.99 -32.42
C LEU A 80 -26.92 10.80 -31.61
N THR A 81 -26.50 11.88 -30.99
CA THR A 81 -27.46 12.89 -30.51
C THR A 81 -27.76 13.88 -31.63
N ILE A 82 -29.02 13.83 -32.12
CA ILE A 82 -29.53 14.81 -33.09
C ILE A 82 -30.02 16.01 -32.27
N ASP A 83 -29.30 17.12 -32.30
CA ASP A 83 -29.78 18.39 -31.79
C ASP A 83 -30.57 19.10 -32.90
N MET A 84 -31.89 19.11 -32.77
CA MET A 84 -32.81 19.80 -33.68
C MET A 84 -32.85 21.28 -33.32
N LYS A 85 -31.91 22.08 -33.81
CA LYS A 85 -32.04 23.54 -33.84
C LYS A 85 -31.80 24.06 -35.26
N GLY A 86 -32.90 24.38 -35.94
CA GLY A 86 -32.86 25.06 -37.24
C GLY A 86 -32.71 24.08 -38.43
N SER A 87 -33.10 24.54 -39.60
CA SER A 87 -33.33 23.78 -40.83
C SER A 87 -32.07 23.20 -41.55
N GLU A 88 -30.98 22.99 -40.87
CA GLU A 88 -29.82 22.26 -41.39
C GLU A 88 -29.30 21.22 -40.36
N CYS A 89 -29.31 19.94 -40.75
CA CYS A 89 -28.72 18.85 -39.98
C CYS A 89 -27.18 18.94 -40.05
N VAL A 90 -26.54 19.46 -39.03
CA VAL A 90 -25.08 19.34 -38.86
C VAL A 90 -24.80 18.16 -37.92
N ASN A 91 -24.29 17.06 -38.48
CA ASN A 91 -23.81 15.92 -37.70
C ASN A 91 -22.53 16.30 -36.96
N VAL A 92 -22.65 16.71 -35.70
CA VAL A 92 -21.50 16.93 -34.84
C VAL A 92 -21.14 15.62 -34.17
N VAL A 93 -20.13 14.92 -34.71
CA VAL A 93 -19.50 13.79 -34.03
C VAL A 93 -18.65 14.35 -32.90
N LYS A 94 -19.18 14.39 -31.67
CA LYS A 94 -18.39 14.70 -30.50
C LYS A 94 -17.49 13.50 -30.16
N ASN A 95 -16.18 13.72 -30.13
CA ASN A 95 -15.20 12.73 -29.70
C ASN A 95 -15.47 12.31 -28.25
N PHE A 96 -15.94 11.07 -28.06
CA PHE A 96 -16.44 10.54 -26.79
C PHE A 96 -15.34 10.26 -25.74
N SER A 97 -14.08 10.20 -26.13
CA SER A 97 -12.97 9.86 -25.24
C SER A 97 -12.74 10.89 -24.12
N TYR A 98 -13.06 12.16 -24.35
CA TYR A 98 -12.93 13.21 -23.34
C TYR A 98 -14.04 13.18 -22.28
N ASP A 99 -15.21 12.67 -22.60
CA ASP A 99 -16.36 12.59 -21.68
C ASP A 99 -16.23 11.42 -20.69
N MET A 100 -15.59 10.32 -21.04
CA MET A 100 -15.38 9.16 -20.14
C MET A 100 -14.56 9.56 -18.90
N LYS A 101 -13.44 10.27 -19.06
CA LYS A 101 -12.63 10.74 -17.92
C LYS A 101 -13.47 11.59 -16.96
N LYS A 102 -14.30 12.49 -17.49
CA LYS A 102 -15.18 13.33 -16.68
C LYS A 102 -16.27 12.53 -15.96
N ILE A 103 -16.81 11.50 -16.61
CA ILE A 103 -17.83 10.64 -16.02
C ILE A 103 -17.23 9.83 -14.88
N GLU A 104 -16.10 9.15 -15.09
CA GLU A 104 -15.44 8.35 -14.05
C GLU A 104 -14.93 9.22 -12.89
N LYS A 105 -14.32 10.37 -13.17
CA LYS A 105 -13.97 11.35 -12.14
C LYS A 105 -15.18 11.78 -11.31
N LYS A 106 -16.35 11.99 -11.97
CA LYS A 106 -17.59 12.36 -11.28
C LYS A 106 -18.11 11.22 -10.41
N LYS A 107 -18.05 9.96 -10.87
CA LYS A 107 -18.44 8.77 -10.10
C LYS A 107 -17.57 8.68 -8.84
N LEU A 108 -16.23 8.73 -8.98
CA LEU A 108 -15.31 8.67 -7.86
C LEU A 108 -15.53 9.82 -6.88
N LYS A 109 -15.78 11.06 -7.37
CA LYS A 109 -16.17 12.18 -6.50
C LYS A 109 -17.46 11.90 -5.73
N THR A 110 -18.41 11.19 -6.32
CA THR A 110 -19.66 10.82 -5.64
C THR A 110 -19.41 9.78 -4.53
N ILE A 111 -18.58 8.77 -4.78
CA ILE A 111 -18.15 7.80 -3.76
C ILE A 111 -17.46 8.53 -2.60
N LEU A 112 -16.46 9.37 -2.91
CA LEU A 112 -15.72 10.12 -1.91
C LEU A 112 -16.58 11.09 -1.06
N ARG A 113 -17.74 11.52 -1.56
CA ARG A 113 -18.70 12.31 -0.75
C ARG A 113 -19.33 11.49 0.37
N GLY A 114 -19.56 10.20 0.15
CA GLY A 114 -20.12 9.27 1.14
C GLY A 114 -19.13 8.81 2.20
N VAL A 115 -17.82 8.93 1.97
CA VAL A 115 -16.76 8.49 2.89
C VAL A 115 -16.50 9.57 3.94
N ASN A 116 -16.29 9.19 5.19
CA ASN A 116 -16.07 10.13 6.29
C ASN A 116 -14.62 10.66 6.31
N LYS A 117 -13.64 9.79 6.28
CA LYS A 117 -12.22 10.12 6.29
C LYS A 117 -11.50 9.42 5.16
N VAL A 118 -10.43 10.03 4.68
CA VAL A 118 -9.56 9.45 3.66
C VAL A 118 -8.11 9.59 4.08
N SER A 119 -7.31 8.60 3.73
CA SER A 119 -5.87 8.58 3.90
C SER A 119 -5.19 8.77 2.55
N ILE A 120 -4.11 9.53 2.52
CA ILE A 120 -3.40 9.88 1.29
C ILE A 120 -2.01 9.24 1.30
N THR A 121 -1.57 8.69 0.18
CA THR A 121 -0.16 8.41 -0.07
C THR A 121 0.32 9.28 -1.22
N THR A 122 1.53 9.79 -1.11
CA THR A 122 2.16 10.55 -2.19
C THR A 122 3.65 10.29 -2.25
N ASP A 123 4.18 10.38 -3.45
CA ASP A 123 5.61 10.27 -3.72
C ASP A 123 5.96 11.05 -4.98
N MET A 124 7.25 11.36 -5.15
CA MET A 124 7.79 12.09 -6.29
C MET A 124 8.72 11.21 -7.11
N TRP A 125 8.56 11.28 -8.41
CA TRP A 125 9.38 10.54 -9.37
C TRP A 125 9.86 11.43 -10.51
N THR A 126 11.11 11.27 -10.91
CA THR A 126 11.68 11.96 -12.06
C THR A 126 11.82 10.99 -13.22
N SER A 127 11.14 11.27 -14.32
CA SER A 127 11.19 10.48 -15.55
C SER A 127 12.57 10.51 -16.20
N GLY A 128 12.83 9.61 -17.15
CA GLY A 128 14.04 9.62 -17.97
C GLY A 128 14.25 10.94 -18.73
N GLN A 129 13.17 11.69 -18.98
CA GLN A 129 13.17 13.01 -19.62
C GLN A 129 13.47 14.16 -18.66
N LYS A 130 13.80 13.87 -17.38
CA LYS A 130 14.05 14.86 -16.33
C LYS A 130 12.83 15.70 -15.95
N ILE A 131 11.62 15.20 -16.23
CA ILE A 131 10.37 15.80 -15.75
C ILE A 131 10.00 15.13 -14.43
N SER A 132 9.73 15.94 -13.40
CA SER A 132 9.33 15.45 -12.09
C SER A 132 7.81 15.42 -11.97
N TYR A 133 7.31 14.26 -11.57
CA TYR A 133 5.90 14.01 -11.35
C TYR A 133 5.64 13.68 -9.89
N MET A 134 4.47 14.06 -9.40
CA MET A 134 3.93 13.66 -8.11
C MET A 134 2.66 12.84 -8.32
N VAL A 135 2.59 11.68 -7.68
CA VAL A 135 1.38 10.86 -7.61
C VAL A 135 0.69 11.10 -6.28
N ILE A 136 -0.62 11.24 -6.31
CA ILE A 136 -1.46 11.37 -5.12
C ILE A 136 -2.50 10.26 -5.18
N THR A 137 -2.43 9.32 -4.24
CA THR A 137 -3.34 8.19 -4.13
C THR A 137 -4.17 8.31 -2.87
N CYS A 138 -5.47 8.07 -2.98
CA CYS A 138 -6.43 8.09 -1.89
C CYS A 138 -6.77 6.66 -1.45
N HIS A 139 -6.83 6.44 -0.15
CA HIS A 139 -7.19 5.17 0.49
C HIS A 139 -8.35 5.40 1.43
N PHE A 140 -9.35 4.53 1.38
CA PHE A 140 -10.55 4.60 2.22
C PHE A 140 -11.27 3.26 2.21
N VAL A 141 -12.17 3.04 3.16
CA VAL A 141 -13.12 1.94 3.13
C VAL A 141 -14.44 2.47 2.58
N ASP A 142 -15.01 1.78 1.61
CA ASP A 142 -16.28 2.15 0.99
C ASP A 142 -17.48 1.69 1.85
N PRO A 143 -18.74 2.06 1.49
CA PRO A 143 -19.92 1.65 2.24
C PRO A 143 -20.16 0.13 2.27
N ASP A 144 -19.57 -0.61 1.34
CA ASP A 144 -19.65 -2.08 1.26
C ASP A 144 -18.48 -2.76 2.01
N TRP A 145 -17.72 -2.00 2.81
CA TRP A 145 -16.58 -2.43 3.63
C TRP A 145 -15.36 -2.92 2.85
N HIS A 146 -15.23 -2.56 1.58
CA HIS A 146 -14.05 -2.87 0.80
C HIS A 146 -12.98 -1.77 0.94
N LEU A 147 -11.72 -2.20 1.11
CA LEU A 147 -10.59 -1.28 1.07
C LEU A 147 -10.38 -0.78 -0.35
N GLN A 148 -10.47 0.52 -0.54
CA GLN A 148 -10.33 1.19 -1.83
C GLN A 148 -9.01 1.93 -1.93
N LYS A 149 -8.39 1.83 -3.10
CA LYS A 149 -7.20 2.57 -3.49
C LYS A 149 -7.45 3.22 -4.84
N ARG A 150 -7.39 4.56 -4.92
CA ARG A 150 -7.67 5.31 -6.15
C ARG A 150 -6.62 6.39 -6.38
N VAL A 151 -6.03 6.42 -7.57
CA VAL A 151 -5.11 7.49 -7.98
C VAL A 151 -5.93 8.75 -8.25
N LEU A 152 -5.74 9.80 -7.43
CA LEU A 152 -6.44 11.07 -7.61
C LEU A 152 -5.76 11.94 -8.66
N ASN A 153 -4.42 12.00 -8.62
CA ASN A 153 -3.68 12.90 -9.49
C ASN A 153 -2.29 12.34 -9.82
N PHE A 154 -1.85 12.59 -11.04
CA PHE A 154 -0.49 12.38 -11.53
C PHE A 154 -0.05 13.69 -12.17
N CYS A 155 0.54 14.59 -11.39
CA CYS A 155 0.82 15.96 -11.82
C CYS A 155 2.32 16.24 -11.92
N ASN A 156 2.67 17.13 -12.86
CA ASN A 156 4.01 17.70 -12.92
C ASN A 156 4.23 18.68 -11.77
N VAL A 157 5.34 18.54 -11.07
CA VAL A 157 5.79 19.47 -10.04
C VAL A 157 7.14 20.05 -10.50
N PRO A 158 7.16 21.28 -11.02
CA PRO A 158 8.39 21.88 -11.50
C PRO A 158 9.34 22.22 -10.34
N PRO A 159 10.67 22.23 -10.57
CA PRO A 159 11.64 22.70 -9.59
C PRO A 159 11.45 24.21 -9.28
N PRO A 160 11.88 24.64 -8.06
CA PRO A 160 12.53 23.87 -7.03
C PRO A 160 11.57 23.00 -6.21
N HIS A 161 11.95 21.73 -5.96
CA HIS A 161 11.15 20.82 -5.14
C HIS A 161 11.34 21.15 -3.66
N ASN A 162 10.57 22.11 -3.15
CA ASN A 162 10.54 22.45 -1.72
C ASN A 162 9.18 22.10 -1.10
N GLY A 163 9.15 22.05 0.23
CA GLY A 163 7.95 21.63 0.95
C GLY A 163 6.73 22.52 0.72
N ILE A 164 6.92 23.82 0.41
CA ILE A 164 5.79 24.73 0.16
C ILE A 164 5.11 24.40 -1.17
N ILE A 165 5.88 24.17 -2.22
CA ILE A 165 5.36 23.80 -3.55
C ILE A 165 4.62 22.44 -3.49
N ILE A 166 5.17 21.49 -2.73
CA ILE A 166 4.52 20.19 -2.54
C ILE A 166 3.20 20.35 -1.77
N ALA A 167 3.21 21.14 -0.69
CA ALA A 167 1.99 21.43 0.09
C ALA A 167 0.91 22.11 -0.78
N ASP A 168 1.30 23.06 -1.62
CA ASP A 168 0.38 23.75 -2.53
C ASP A 168 -0.22 22.79 -3.57
N ALA A 169 0.60 21.91 -4.16
CA ALA A 169 0.14 20.91 -5.11
C ALA A 169 -0.85 19.92 -4.48
N LEU A 170 -0.56 19.45 -3.24
CA LEU A 170 -1.48 18.60 -2.48
C LEU A 170 -2.78 19.33 -2.16
N GLN A 171 -2.70 20.57 -1.67
CA GLN A 171 -3.89 21.38 -1.35
C GLN A 171 -4.77 21.59 -2.58
N LYS A 172 -4.18 21.91 -3.74
CA LYS A 172 -4.92 22.05 -5.01
C LYS A 172 -5.64 20.76 -5.39
N CYS A 173 -4.97 19.63 -5.26
CA CYS A 173 -5.59 18.33 -5.52
C CYS A 173 -6.78 18.08 -4.58
N PHE A 174 -6.63 18.31 -3.27
CA PHE A 174 -7.70 18.10 -2.31
C PHE A 174 -8.90 19.00 -2.57
N THR A 175 -8.67 20.26 -2.93
CA THR A 175 -9.71 21.20 -3.32
C THR A 175 -10.42 20.78 -4.60
N ASP A 176 -9.68 20.36 -5.63
CA ASP A 176 -10.29 19.87 -6.89
C ASP A 176 -11.16 18.63 -6.67
N TRP A 177 -10.78 17.76 -5.74
CA TRP A 177 -11.57 16.57 -5.39
C TRP A 177 -12.66 16.85 -4.35
N GLY A 178 -12.62 17.96 -3.64
CA GLY A 178 -13.57 18.35 -2.57
C GLY A 178 -13.42 17.47 -1.33
N ILE A 179 -12.19 17.10 -1.00
CA ILE A 179 -11.86 16.21 0.14
C ILE A 179 -11.06 16.89 1.23
N GLU A 180 -10.84 18.20 1.20
CA GLU A 180 -10.00 18.93 2.17
C GLU A 180 -10.41 18.64 3.62
N ASN A 181 -11.72 18.54 3.87
CA ASN A 181 -12.24 18.26 5.21
C ASN A 181 -12.20 16.78 5.60
N LYS A 182 -11.88 15.89 4.66
CA LYS A 182 -11.88 14.44 4.86
C LYS A 182 -10.48 13.84 5.02
N VAL A 183 -9.43 14.51 4.50
CA VAL A 183 -8.04 14.06 4.64
C VAL A 183 -7.67 13.96 6.11
N SER A 184 -7.42 12.74 6.59
CA SER A 184 -7.05 12.45 7.99
C SER A 184 -5.55 12.24 8.16
N THR A 185 -4.91 11.56 7.21
CA THR A 185 -3.49 11.18 7.25
C THR A 185 -2.84 11.32 5.88
N ILE A 186 -1.54 11.56 5.87
CA ILE A 186 -0.72 11.57 4.65
C ILE A 186 0.55 10.75 4.91
N THR A 187 0.74 9.68 4.12
CA THR A 187 1.93 8.82 4.16
C THR A 187 2.92 9.23 3.08
N VAL A 188 4.15 9.47 3.49
CA VAL A 188 5.25 9.92 2.64
C VAL A 188 6.57 9.22 2.99
N ASP A 189 7.58 9.35 2.15
CA ASP A 189 8.95 8.96 2.48
C ASP A 189 9.60 9.90 3.51
N ASN A 190 10.85 9.61 3.91
CA ASN A 190 11.58 10.38 4.93
C ASN A 190 12.37 11.57 4.34
N ALA A 191 12.01 12.09 3.18
CA ALA A 191 12.65 13.27 2.61
C ALA A 191 12.29 14.55 3.39
N ARG A 192 13.28 15.39 3.64
CA ARG A 192 13.10 16.62 4.45
C ARG A 192 12.06 17.59 3.89
N TYR A 193 11.88 17.64 2.58
CA TYR A 193 10.88 18.49 1.96
C TYR A 193 9.46 18.00 2.28
N ASN A 194 9.24 16.69 2.48
CA ASN A 194 7.97 16.14 2.91
C ASN A 194 7.64 16.55 4.35
N ASP A 195 8.63 16.55 5.27
CA ASP A 195 8.43 17.04 6.64
C ASP A 195 7.95 18.50 6.66
N VAL A 196 8.52 19.34 5.79
CA VAL A 196 8.09 20.75 5.65
C VAL A 196 6.69 20.85 5.05
N ALA A 197 6.40 20.10 3.98
CA ALA A 197 5.11 20.10 3.31
C ALA A 197 3.98 19.71 4.27
N LEU A 198 4.16 18.61 5.01
CA LEU A 198 3.14 18.12 5.93
C LEU A 198 2.95 19.01 7.15
N ARG A 199 4.01 19.67 7.62
CA ARG A 199 3.86 20.70 8.66
C ARG A 199 3.01 21.86 8.19
N VAL A 200 3.28 22.41 7.00
CA VAL A 200 2.48 23.49 6.40
C VAL A 200 1.02 23.08 6.24
N LEU A 201 0.76 21.88 5.71
CA LEU A 201 -0.60 21.36 5.55
C LEU A 201 -1.30 21.14 6.89
N LYS A 202 -0.60 20.61 7.90
CA LYS A 202 -1.13 20.41 9.25
C LYS A 202 -1.55 21.75 9.87
N ASP A 203 -0.74 22.80 9.73
CA ASP A 203 -1.05 24.12 10.23
C ASP A 203 -2.28 24.69 9.52
N VAL A 204 -2.35 24.60 8.17
CA VAL A 204 -3.51 25.04 7.39
C VAL A 204 -4.79 24.30 7.78
N PHE A 205 -4.71 22.98 7.96
CA PHE A 205 -5.89 22.18 8.33
C PHE A 205 -6.32 22.42 9.77
N SER A 206 -5.39 22.60 10.69
CA SER A 206 -5.71 22.91 12.10
C SER A 206 -6.48 24.25 12.25
N LEU A 207 -6.30 25.19 11.31
CA LEU A 207 -7.07 26.43 11.27
C LEU A 207 -8.47 26.27 10.68
N LYS A 208 -8.68 25.28 9.81
CA LYS A 208 -9.94 25.06 9.08
C LYS A 208 -10.84 24.00 9.69
N LYS A 209 -10.25 23.00 10.31
CA LYS A 209 -10.96 21.83 10.89
C LYS A 209 -10.21 21.27 12.10
N LYS A 210 -10.95 20.57 12.98
CA LYS A 210 -10.35 19.77 14.04
C LYS A 210 -9.69 18.52 13.43
N LEU A 211 -8.37 18.40 13.55
CA LEU A 211 -7.66 17.16 13.20
C LEU A 211 -7.79 16.14 14.34
N SER A 212 -8.11 14.89 14.01
CA SER A 212 -8.23 13.82 15.00
C SER A 212 -6.95 13.71 15.84
N ILE A 213 -7.12 13.57 17.15
CA ILE A 213 -6.02 13.49 18.13
C ILE A 213 -5.01 14.64 17.90
N ARG A 214 -5.49 15.86 17.67
CA ARG A 214 -4.66 17.06 17.42
C ARG A 214 -3.65 16.84 16.28
N GLY A 215 -3.98 15.97 15.32
CA GLY A 215 -3.13 15.65 14.16
C GLY A 215 -1.90 14.81 14.49
N GLN A 216 -1.93 13.97 15.52
CA GLN A 216 -0.81 13.07 15.86
C GLN A 216 -0.63 11.98 14.79
N LEU A 217 -1.70 11.56 14.12
CA LEU A 217 -1.67 10.60 13.02
C LEU A 217 -1.58 11.25 11.63
N PHE A 218 -1.56 12.60 11.54
CA PHE A 218 -1.62 13.31 10.26
C PHE A 218 -0.43 12.99 9.34
N HIS A 219 0.77 12.88 9.90
CA HIS A 219 1.99 12.54 9.19
C HIS A 219 2.37 11.09 9.46
N VAL A 220 2.29 10.23 8.46
CA VAL A 220 2.73 8.83 8.52
C VAL A 220 4.00 8.66 7.69
N ARG A 221 5.02 8.04 8.28
CA ARG A 221 6.27 7.73 7.58
C ARG A 221 6.18 6.38 6.91
N CYS A 222 6.69 6.28 5.68
CA CYS A 222 6.72 5.04 4.93
C CYS A 222 7.62 3.99 5.60
N CYS A 223 7.01 2.91 6.10
CA CYS A 223 7.73 1.83 6.78
C CYS A 223 8.64 1.04 5.84
N ALA A 224 8.26 0.86 4.57
CA ALA A 224 9.13 0.25 3.58
C ALA A 224 10.39 1.08 3.33
N HIS A 225 10.28 2.42 3.34
CA HIS A 225 11.44 3.31 3.23
C HIS A 225 12.34 3.22 4.47
N ILE A 226 11.76 3.16 5.68
CA ILE A 226 12.52 2.94 6.93
C ILE A 226 13.27 1.62 6.87
N THR A 227 12.60 0.53 6.48
CA THR A 227 13.23 -0.79 6.31
C THR A 227 14.39 -0.73 5.30
N ASN A 228 14.23 0.00 4.19
CA ASN A 228 15.29 0.21 3.20
C ASN A 228 16.51 0.92 3.82
N LEU A 229 16.29 1.91 4.68
CA LEU A 229 17.39 2.61 5.37
C LEU A 229 18.11 1.69 6.35
N LEU A 230 17.38 0.87 7.14
CA LEU A 230 17.96 -0.09 8.06
C LEU A 230 18.87 -1.09 7.33
N VAL A 231 18.33 -1.71 6.29
CA VAL A 231 19.03 -2.77 5.56
C VAL A 231 20.22 -2.22 4.79
N LYS A 232 20.12 -1.04 4.18
CA LYS A 232 21.26 -0.41 3.48
C LYS A 232 22.42 -0.09 4.41
N ASP A 233 22.15 0.44 5.60
CA ASP A 233 23.19 0.69 6.58
C ASP A 233 23.84 -0.63 7.05
N GLY A 234 23.04 -1.70 7.21
CA GLY A 234 23.56 -3.02 7.52
C GLY A 234 24.44 -3.61 6.41
N LEU A 235 23.95 -3.57 5.16
CA LEU A 235 24.67 -4.09 4.00
C LEU A 235 26.00 -3.37 3.73
N SER A 236 26.19 -2.16 4.26
CA SER A 236 27.45 -1.44 4.12
C SER A 236 28.65 -2.20 4.73
N GLU A 237 28.41 -3.13 5.67
CA GLU A 237 29.46 -3.97 6.26
C GLU A 237 30.05 -5.00 5.30
N ILE A 238 29.30 -5.39 4.28
CA ILE A 238 29.74 -6.30 3.23
C ILE A 238 29.68 -5.66 1.83
N GLY A 239 29.75 -4.32 1.77
CA GLY A 239 29.55 -3.54 0.55
C GLY A 239 30.44 -4.00 -0.61
N GLU A 240 31.74 -4.23 -0.36
CA GLU A 240 32.68 -4.71 -1.38
C GLU A 240 32.30 -6.08 -1.93
N ILE A 241 31.72 -6.95 -1.11
CA ILE A 241 31.26 -8.28 -1.56
C ILE A 241 29.98 -8.14 -2.40
N VAL A 242 29.06 -7.28 -1.97
CA VAL A 242 27.83 -6.95 -2.73
C VAL A 242 28.19 -6.39 -4.11
N ASP A 243 29.17 -5.47 -4.17
CA ASP A 243 29.64 -4.88 -5.43
C ASP A 243 30.34 -5.92 -6.31
N CYS A 244 31.16 -6.81 -5.75
CA CYS A 244 31.75 -7.92 -6.48
C CYS A 244 30.69 -8.81 -7.14
N VAL A 245 29.67 -9.23 -6.38
CA VAL A 245 28.56 -10.04 -6.91
C VAL A 245 27.78 -9.27 -7.98
N ARG A 246 27.48 -7.99 -7.73
CA ARG A 246 26.74 -7.11 -8.66
C ARG A 246 27.44 -6.96 -9.99
N GLU A 247 28.75 -6.64 -9.98
CA GLU A 247 29.53 -6.52 -11.20
C GLU A 247 29.68 -7.89 -11.91
N GLY A 248 29.78 -8.98 -11.19
CA GLY A 248 29.73 -10.34 -11.74
C GLY A 248 28.42 -10.63 -12.47
N VAL A 249 27.29 -10.36 -11.84
CA VAL A 249 25.95 -10.51 -12.45
C VAL A 249 25.83 -9.60 -13.67
N LYS A 250 26.21 -8.33 -13.55
CA LYS A 250 26.20 -7.36 -14.66
C LYS A 250 27.04 -7.81 -15.83
N TYR A 251 28.24 -8.36 -15.59
CA TYR A 251 29.08 -8.93 -16.63
C TYR A 251 28.40 -10.09 -17.37
N LEU A 252 27.75 -10.98 -16.62
CA LEU A 252 27.06 -12.15 -17.18
C LEU A 252 25.85 -11.75 -18.00
N VAL A 253 24.98 -10.86 -17.47
CA VAL A 253 23.73 -10.45 -18.16
C VAL A 253 23.96 -9.50 -19.34
N ALA A 254 25.15 -8.94 -19.49
CA ALA A 254 25.48 -8.04 -20.59
C ALA A 254 25.61 -8.76 -21.96
N SER A 255 25.63 -10.11 -21.99
CA SER A 255 25.78 -10.86 -23.23
C SER A 255 25.01 -12.18 -23.17
N GLU A 256 24.22 -12.44 -24.20
CA GLU A 256 23.48 -13.70 -24.36
C GLU A 256 24.41 -14.91 -24.35
N ALA A 257 25.57 -14.82 -25.01
CA ALA A 257 26.57 -15.89 -25.04
C ALA A 257 27.08 -16.23 -23.63
N ARG A 258 27.30 -15.21 -22.78
CA ARG A 258 27.72 -15.40 -21.38
C ARG A 258 26.61 -16.04 -20.54
N ILE A 259 25.37 -15.57 -20.68
CA ILE A 259 24.21 -16.17 -20.00
C ILE A 259 24.07 -17.64 -20.41
N LYS A 260 24.18 -17.95 -21.71
CA LYS A 260 24.08 -19.33 -22.22
C LYS A 260 25.20 -20.23 -21.66
N GLN A 261 26.44 -19.73 -21.61
CA GLN A 261 27.58 -20.44 -21.04
C GLN A 261 27.36 -20.69 -19.53
N PHE A 262 26.95 -19.68 -18.77
CA PHE A 262 26.61 -19.77 -17.36
C PHE A 262 25.49 -20.81 -17.12
N SER A 263 24.41 -20.74 -17.89
CA SER A 263 23.29 -21.67 -17.81
C SER A 263 23.70 -23.11 -18.15
N ASN A 264 24.64 -23.31 -19.09
CA ASN A 264 25.16 -24.65 -19.39
C ASN A 264 25.97 -25.23 -18.22
N ILE A 265 26.76 -24.40 -17.52
CA ILE A 265 27.46 -24.83 -16.30
C ILE A 265 26.45 -25.18 -15.20
N ALA A 266 25.43 -24.34 -15.00
CA ALA A 266 24.36 -24.61 -14.01
C ALA A 266 23.65 -25.95 -14.30
N LYS A 267 23.32 -26.24 -15.56
CA LYS A 267 22.75 -27.53 -15.99
C LYS A 267 23.69 -28.72 -15.72
N GLN A 268 25.01 -28.58 -15.96
CA GLN A 268 26.00 -29.60 -15.66
C GLN A 268 26.06 -29.91 -14.14
N LEU A 269 25.79 -28.90 -13.31
CA LEU A 269 25.73 -29.04 -11.86
C LEU A 269 24.34 -29.44 -11.35
N GLN A 270 23.38 -29.72 -12.24
CA GLN A 270 21.99 -30.06 -11.90
C GLN A 270 21.29 -29.03 -11.02
N LEU A 271 21.69 -27.74 -11.15
CA LEU A 271 21.07 -26.64 -10.43
C LEU A 271 19.76 -26.18 -11.11
N PRO A 272 18.83 -25.59 -10.36
CA PRO A 272 17.56 -25.10 -10.89
C PRO A 272 17.74 -24.12 -12.04
N SER A 273 16.83 -24.12 -13.02
CA SER A 273 16.82 -23.14 -14.11
C SER A 273 16.24 -21.83 -13.61
N LYS A 274 17.01 -21.07 -12.85
CA LYS A 274 16.66 -19.70 -12.41
C LYS A 274 17.45 -18.67 -13.21
N LYS A 275 16.85 -17.51 -13.43
CA LYS A 275 17.54 -16.37 -14.09
C LYS A 275 18.31 -15.57 -13.06
N LEU A 276 19.54 -15.22 -13.38
CA LEU A 276 20.24 -14.13 -12.70
C LEU A 276 19.64 -12.81 -13.16
N PHE A 277 19.47 -11.89 -12.23
CA PHE A 277 19.03 -10.53 -12.54
C PHE A 277 19.91 -9.52 -11.79
N LEU A 278 20.15 -8.38 -12.43
CA LEU A 278 20.89 -7.29 -11.82
C LEU A 278 19.97 -6.52 -10.87
N ASP A 279 20.46 -6.18 -9.72
CA ASP A 279 19.70 -5.41 -8.74
C ASP A 279 19.52 -3.94 -9.15
N VAL A 280 18.58 -3.30 -8.48
CA VAL A 280 18.43 -1.84 -8.46
C VAL A 280 19.03 -1.33 -7.16
N PRO A 281 20.22 -0.69 -7.16
CA PRO A 281 20.96 -0.37 -5.94
C PRO A 281 20.21 0.54 -4.94
N THR A 282 19.17 1.22 -5.41
CA THR A 282 18.29 2.04 -4.55
C THR A 282 17.27 1.22 -3.77
N ARG A 283 17.00 -0.04 -4.16
CA ARG A 283 16.00 -0.94 -3.57
C ARG A 283 16.68 -2.16 -2.96
N TRP A 284 16.83 -2.21 -1.68
CA TRP A 284 17.49 -3.28 -0.94
C TRP A 284 16.93 -4.70 -1.22
N ASN A 285 15.60 -4.80 -1.43
CA ASN A 285 14.99 -6.10 -1.74
C ASN A 285 15.57 -6.70 -3.02
N SER A 286 15.81 -5.89 -4.05
CA SER A 286 16.43 -6.36 -5.29
C SER A 286 17.88 -6.80 -5.06
N THR A 287 18.62 -6.12 -4.19
CA THR A 287 19.98 -6.52 -3.78
C THR A 287 19.95 -7.85 -3.02
N TYR A 288 19.03 -8.02 -2.07
CA TYR A 288 18.83 -9.29 -1.38
C TYR A 288 18.51 -10.44 -2.35
N LEU A 289 17.55 -10.24 -3.26
CA LEU A 289 17.17 -11.27 -4.23
C LEU A 289 18.31 -11.60 -5.20
N MET A 290 19.09 -10.61 -5.63
CA MET A 290 20.30 -10.82 -6.43
C MET A 290 21.33 -11.67 -5.67
N LEU A 291 21.62 -11.33 -4.39
CA LEU A 291 22.56 -12.07 -3.55
C LEU A 291 22.09 -13.50 -3.30
N ALA A 292 20.80 -13.69 -2.98
CA ALA A 292 20.22 -15.00 -2.75
C ALA A 292 20.28 -15.90 -4.00
N ALA A 293 19.96 -15.34 -5.18
CA ALA A 293 20.10 -16.04 -6.45
C ALA A 293 21.57 -16.36 -6.77
N ALA A 294 22.49 -15.42 -6.56
CA ALA A 294 23.92 -15.64 -6.79
C ALA A 294 24.49 -16.71 -5.85
N LEU A 295 24.02 -16.77 -4.60
CA LEU A 295 24.45 -17.78 -3.61
C LEU A 295 24.08 -19.21 -4.05
N GLU A 296 22.90 -19.41 -4.65
CA GLU A 296 22.53 -20.72 -5.22
C GLU A 296 23.48 -21.14 -6.35
N PHE A 297 24.05 -20.17 -7.07
CA PHE A 297 24.97 -20.41 -8.19
C PHE A 297 26.45 -20.22 -7.82
N ARG A 298 26.83 -20.17 -6.53
CA ARG A 298 28.21 -19.90 -6.09
C ARG A 298 29.25 -20.79 -6.77
N GLU A 299 28.94 -22.06 -7.00
CA GLU A 299 29.83 -23.00 -7.71
C GLU A 299 29.90 -22.70 -9.21
N VAL A 300 28.81 -22.20 -9.81
CA VAL A 300 28.79 -21.79 -11.20
C VAL A 300 29.69 -20.57 -11.41
N PHE A 301 29.67 -19.60 -10.48
CA PHE A 301 30.56 -18.44 -10.51
C PHE A 301 32.04 -18.86 -10.54
N SER A 302 32.43 -19.80 -9.67
CA SER A 302 33.81 -20.34 -9.64
C SER A 302 34.19 -20.98 -10.96
N ARG A 303 33.38 -21.95 -11.44
CA ARG A 303 33.66 -22.67 -12.69
C ARG A 303 33.59 -21.77 -13.93
N TYR A 304 32.79 -20.71 -13.89
CA TYR A 304 32.75 -19.72 -14.95
C TYR A 304 34.03 -18.90 -14.99
N GLY A 305 34.55 -18.47 -13.82
CA GLY A 305 35.83 -17.78 -13.71
C GLY A 305 37.01 -18.59 -14.25
N ASP A 306 37.02 -19.94 -14.03
CA ASP A 306 38.03 -20.83 -14.57
C ASP A 306 38.01 -20.90 -16.12
N ARG A 307 36.85 -20.64 -16.74
CA ARG A 307 36.67 -20.75 -18.20
C ARG A 307 36.79 -19.40 -18.93
N ASP A 308 36.50 -18.31 -18.28
CA ASP A 308 36.52 -16.96 -18.85
C ASP A 308 37.51 -16.08 -18.08
N GLN A 309 38.72 -15.90 -18.64
CA GLN A 309 39.78 -15.08 -18.03
C GLN A 309 39.40 -13.60 -17.87
N GLY A 310 38.36 -13.12 -18.55
CA GLY A 310 37.81 -11.78 -18.38
C GLY A 310 36.90 -11.63 -17.17
N PHE A 311 36.50 -12.75 -16.52
CA PHE A 311 35.60 -12.75 -15.40
C PHE A 311 36.36 -12.73 -14.05
N ASN A 312 36.55 -11.53 -13.50
CA ASN A 312 37.32 -11.33 -12.27
C ASN A 312 36.44 -11.14 -11.02
N TYR A 313 35.17 -11.56 -11.07
CA TYR A 313 34.14 -11.29 -10.05
C TYR A 313 33.75 -12.57 -9.28
N VAL A 314 34.73 -13.38 -8.90
CA VAL A 314 34.50 -14.60 -8.13
C VAL A 314 34.73 -14.32 -6.64
N PRO A 315 33.68 -14.27 -5.79
CA PRO A 315 33.86 -14.13 -4.35
C PRO A 315 34.60 -15.34 -3.77
N SER A 316 35.44 -15.11 -2.76
CA SER A 316 36.10 -16.19 -2.01
C SER A 316 35.09 -17.03 -1.22
N VAL A 317 35.50 -18.21 -0.77
CA VAL A 317 34.66 -19.07 0.09
C VAL A 317 34.22 -18.32 1.35
N GLU A 318 35.12 -17.54 1.97
CA GLU A 318 34.79 -16.71 3.12
C GLU A 318 33.75 -15.64 2.78
N ASN A 319 33.86 -15.00 1.60
CA ASN A 319 32.91 -14.00 1.15
C ASN A 319 31.53 -14.62 0.90
N TRP A 320 31.45 -15.81 0.31
CA TRP A 320 30.19 -16.53 0.15
C TRP A 320 29.53 -16.88 1.48
N THR A 321 30.33 -17.28 2.50
CA THR A 321 29.83 -17.51 3.86
C THR A 321 29.26 -16.22 4.47
N LYS A 322 29.90 -15.06 4.24
CA LYS A 322 29.36 -13.76 4.69
C LYS A 322 28.04 -13.43 3.98
N VAL A 323 27.95 -13.66 2.68
CA VAL A 323 26.70 -13.47 1.92
C VAL A 323 25.59 -14.37 2.46
N GLU A 324 25.87 -15.65 2.71
CA GLU A 324 24.89 -16.60 3.25
C GLU A 324 24.34 -16.16 4.61
N ASN A 325 25.21 -15.79 5.55
CA ASN A 325 24.81 -15.33 6.88
C ASN A 325 23.97 -14.05 6.80
N VAL A 326 24.34 -13.11 5.93
CA VAL A 326 23.59 -11.87 5.73
C VAL A 326 22.23 -12.15 5.06
N CYS A 327 22.18 -13.04 4.05
CA CYS A 327 20.93 -13.43 3.41
C CYS A 327 19.95 -14.08 4.39
N GLN A 328 20.42 -14.87 5.37
CA GLN A 328 19.56 -15.43 6.42
C GLN A 328 18.90 -14.35 7.28
N ILE A 329 19.63 -13.27 7.59
CA ILE A 329 19.06 -12.14 8.33
C ILE A 329 18.05 -11.39 7.44
N LEU A 330 18.46 -11.08 6.20
CA LEU A 330 17.63 -10.29 5.28
C LEU A 330 16.37 -11.01 4.80
N ALA A 331 16.33 -12.34 4.86
CA ALA A 331 15.13 -13.11 4.55
C ALA A 331 13.92 -12.65 5.38
N VAL A 332 14.11 -12.43 6.69
CA VAL A 332 13.05 -11.93 7.59
C VAL A 332 12.58 -10.54 7.16
N PHE A 333 13.51 -9.65 6.83
CA PHE A 333 13.15 -8.31 6.35
C PHE A 333 12.39 -8.34 5.02
N ASN A 334 12.75 -9.29 4.14
CA ASN A 334 12.06 -9.47 2.86
C ASN A 334 10.62 -9.95 3.05
N GLU A 335 10.40 -10.93 3.93
CA GLU A 335 9.05 -11.39 4.30
C GLU A 335 8.22 -10.26 4.89
N VAL A 336 8.76 -9.54 5.88
CA VAL A 336 8.08 -8.37 6.48
C VAL A 336 7.73 -7.32 5.42
N THR A 337 8.67 -7.00 4.53
CA THR A 337 8.42 -6.02 3.47
C THR A 337 7.30 -6.47 2.53
N ASN A 338 7.24 -7.77 2.20
CA ASN A 338 6.16 -8.31 1.37
C ASN A 338 4.79 -8.17 2.06
N ILE A 339 4.70 -8.46 3.37
CA ILE A 339 3.47 -8.32 4.15
C ILE A 339 2.97 -6.87 4.15
N ILE A 340 3.86 -5.90 4.45
CA ILE A 340 3.47 -4.48 4.57
C ILE A 340 3.28 -3.77 3.22
N SER A 341 3.71 -4.39 2.14
CA SER A 341 3.57 -3.85 0.77
C SER A 341 2.26 -4.25 0.10
N GLY A 342 1.41 -5.02 0.75
CA GLY A 342 0.08 -5.37 0.29
C GLY A 342 -0.79 -4.12 0.09
N THR A 343 -1.67 -4.18 -0.90
CA THR A 343 -2.58 -3.06 -1.23
C THR A 343 -4.05 -3.45 -1.19
N GLU A 344 -4.32 -4.74 -1.00
CA GLU A 344 -5.67 -5.32 -1.04
C GLU A 344 -6.25 -5.61 0.35
N TYR A 345 -5.45 -5.40 1.38
CA TYR A 345 -5.83 -5.62 2.77
C TYR A 345 -5.19 -4.56 3.68
N PRO A 346 -5.74 -4.30 4.87
CA PRO A 346 -5.15 -3.43 5.87
C PRO A 346 -3.75 -3.92 6.26
N THR A 347 -2.76 -3.04 6.26
CA THR A 347 -1.35 -3.38 6.57
C THR A 347 -0.88 -2.82 7.91
N ALA A 348 -1.51 -1.76 8.41
CA ALA A 348 -1.11 -1.11 9.66
C ALA A 348 -1.24 -2.03 10.88
N ASN A 349 -2.29 -2.85 10.94
CA ASN A 349 -2.56 -3.84 12.01
C ASN A 349 -1.55 -5.01 12.01
N LEU A 350 -1.01 -5.35 10.84
CA LEU A 350 -0.10 -6.49 10.67
C LEU A 350 1.36 -6.13 10.96
N PHE A 351 1.70 -4.85 11.04
CA PHE A 351 3.11 -4.45 11.13
C PHE A 351 3.72 -4.60 12.52
N LEU A 352 2.96 -4.41 13.59
CA LEU A 352 3.50 -4.50 14.96
C LEU A 352 4.13 -5.87 15.28
N PRO A 353 3.49 -7.03 14.98
CA PRO A 353 4.12 -8.33 15.17
C PRO A 353 5.38 -8.50 14.32
N GLU A 354 5.40 -7.94 13.11
CA GLU A 354 6.55 -8.03 12.22
C GLU A 354 7.72 -7.15 12.70
N VAL A 355 7.45 -6.00 13.29
CA VAL A 355 8.47 -5.16 13.94
C VAL A 355 9.08 -5.87 15.14
N TRP A 356 8.26 -6.53 15.95
CA TRP A 356 8.73 -7.37 17.05
C TRP A 356 9.68 -8.48 16.53
N ARG A 357 9.29 -9.17 15.44
CA ARG A 357 10.11 -10.20 14.78
C ARG A 357 11.46 -9.65 14.30
N ILE A 358 11.46 -8.47 13.69
CA ILE A 358 12.70 -7.77 13.29
C ILE A 358 13.57 -7.52 14.54
N LYS A 359 13.00 -6.95 15.60
CA LYS A 359 13.76 -6.62 16.83
C LYS A 359 14.33 -7.87 17.48
N GLU A 360 13.58 -8.96 17.53
CA GLU A 360 14.06 -10.27 18.02
C GLU A 360 15.27 -10.77 17.24
N VAL A 361 15.21 -10.71 15.89
CA VAL A 361 16.34 -11.09 15.05
C VAL A 361 17.56 -10.20 15.32
N LEU A 362 17.39 -8.90 15.42
CA LEU A 362 18.47 -7.96 15.72
C LEU A 362 19.05 -8.21 17.11
N ASN A 363 18.21 -8.46 18.13
CA ASN A 363 18.65 -8.77 19.49
C ASN A 363 19.46 -10.07 19.52
N LYS A 364 19.00 -11.15 18.87
CA LYS A 364 19.75 -12.42 18.77
C LYS A 364 21.08 -12.26 18.05
N LYS A 365 21.10 -11.51 16.95
CA LYS A 365 22.28 -11.32 16.11
C LYS A 365 23.26 -10.28 16.68
N SER A 366 22.88 -9.48 17.66
CA SER A 366 23.80 -8.61 18.42
C SER A 366 24.84 -9.41 19.23
N LEU A 367 24.54 -10.68 19.52
CA LEU A 367 25.39 -11.63 20.24
C LEU A 367 26.08 -12.65 19.31
N ASP A 368 26.04 -12.45 17.99
CA ASP A 368 26.64 -13.37 17.02
C ASP A 368 28.17 -13.44 17.19
N LEU A 369 28.76 -14.59 16.90
CA LEU A 369 30.20 -14.79 17.00
C LEU A 369 31.00 -13.96 15.99
N ASN A 370 30.39 -13.63 14.86
CA ASN A 370 31.01 -12.90 13.76
C ASN A 370 30.98 -11.39 14.00
N ASP A 371 32.13 -10.72 14.03
CA ASP A 371 32.27 -9.28 14.27
C ASP A 371 31.50 -8.45 13.25
N TYR A 372 31.53 -8.83 11.97
CA TYR A 372 30.82 -8.11 10.91
C TYR A 372 29.30 -8.19 11.08
N ILE A 373 28.75 -9.30 11.60
CA ILE A 373 27.31 -9.41 11.90
C ILE A 373 26.96 -8.49 13.07
N ARG A 374 27.76 -8.46 14.14
CA ARG A 374 27.51 -7.53 15.25
C ARG A 374 27.58 -6.07 14.79
N ALA A 375 28.58 -5.71 13.98
CA ALA A 375 28.71 -4.36 13.42
C ALA A 375 27.50 -3.98 12.53
N MET A 376 27.06 -4.92 11.67
CA MET A 376 25.85 -4.76 10.87
C MET A 376 24.62 -4.47 11.76
N VAL A 377 24.41 -5.29 12.78
CA VAL A 377 23.26 -5.16 13.69
C VAL A 377 23.29 -3.87 14.47
N VAL A 378 24.47 -3.39 14.92
CA VAL A 378 24.60 -2.08 15.60
C VAL A 378 24.12 -0.94 14.70
N LYS A 379 24.51 -0.94 13.42
CA LYS A 379 24.06 0.06 12.44
C LYS A 379 22.53 -0.01 12.24
N MET A 380 22.00 -1.23 12.09
CA MET A 380 20.55 -1.47 11.91
C MET A 380 19.76 -1.03 13.14
N ASN A 381 20.19 -1.38 14.36
CA ASN A 381 19.52 -0.95 15.60
C ASN A 381 19.51 0.58 15.74
N THR A 382 20.62 1.25 15.44
CA THR A 382 20.68 2.73 15.48
C THR A 382 19.60 3.38 14.60
N LYS A 383 19.34 2.82 13.42
CA LYS A 383 18.26 3.31 12.56
C LYS A 383 16.89 2.89 13.06
N PHE A 384 16.77 1.65 13.55
CA PHE A 384 15.53 1.16 14.13
C PHE A 384 15.06 2.07 15.28
N ASP A 385 15.91 2.32 16.27
CA ASP A 385 15.57 3.12 17.44
C ASP A 385 15.24 4.58 17.05
N LYS A 386 15.88 5.11 16.01
CA LYS A 386 15.59 6.46 15.50
C LYS A 386 14.17 6.60 14.93
N TYR A 387 13.73 5.62 14.13
CA TYR A 387 12.49 5.78 13.35
C TYR A 387 11.28 5.09 13.98
N TRP A 388 11.50 4.05 14.78
CA TRP A 388 10.40 3.30 15.38
C TRP A 388 9.51 4.16 16.30
N GLY A 389 10.10 5.02 17.12
CA GLY A 389 9.35 5.92 18.00
C GLY A 389 8.36 6.86 17.29
N GLU A 390 8.60 7.15 16.02
CA GLU A 390 7.71 8.00 15.19
C GLU A 390 6.54 7.22 14.58
N CYS A 391 6.64 5.89 14.47
CA CYS A 391 5.66 5.05 13.79
C CYS A 391 4.75 4.26 14.74
N ASN A 392 5.15 4.08 15.99
CA ASN A 392 4.54 3.13 16.93
C ASN A 392 3.07 3.40 17.23
N LEU A 393 2.64 4.67 17.28
CA LEU A 393 1.27 5.05 17.66
C LEU A 393 0.22 4.46 16.70
N LEU A 394 0.37 4.74 15.40
CA LEU A 394 -0.57 4.24 14.40
C LEU A 394 -0.63 2.71 14.40
N MET A 395 0.53 2.06 14.40
CA MET A 395 0.62 0.60 14.32
C MET A 395 0.06 -0.09 15.54
N ALA A 396 0.29 0.48 16.74
CA ALA A 396 -0.29 -0.03 17.97
C ALA A 396 -1.82 0.14 17.97
N MET A 397 -2.32 1.30 17.56
CA MET A 397 -3.78 1.54 17.47
C MET A 397 -4.43 0.63 16.44
N ALA A 398 -3.84 0.45 15.27
CA ALA A 398 -4.34 -0.46 14.25
C ALA A 398 -4.31 -1.92 14.72
N ALA A 399 -3.25 -2.34 15.43
CA ALA A 399 -3.17 -3.66 16.03
C ALA A 399 -4.24 -3.87 17.13
N VAL A 400 -4.52 -2.85 17.95
CA VAL A 400 -5.61 -2.92 18.94
C VAL A 400 -6.96 -3.10 18.25
N LEU A 401 -7.19 -2.47 17.10
CA LEU A 401 -8.42 -2.58 16.33
C LEU A 401 -8.52 -3.85 15.48
N ASP A 402 -7.48 -4.69 15.48
CA ASP A 402 -7.58 -6.05 14.95
C ASP A 402 -8.06 -6.99 16.08
N PRO A 403 -9.22 -7.63 15.94
CA PRO A 403 -9.79 -8.45 17.00
C PRO A 403 -8.95 -9.66 17.39
N ARG A 404 -8.02 -10.10 16.52
CA ARG A 404 -7.08 -11.19 16.82
C ARG A 404 -5.99 -10.76 17.80
N PHE A 405 -5.70 -9.47 17.88
CA PHE A 405 -4.54 -8.94 18.60
C PHE A 405 -4.91 -8.11 19.83
N LYS A 406 -5.78 -7.12 19.66
CA LYS A 406 -6.21 -6.18 20.70
C LYS A 406 -5.02 -5.58 21.48
N MET A 407 -5.25 -5.12 22.71
CA MET A 407 -4.17 -4.62 23.59
C MET A 407 -3.14 -5.69 23.95
N MET A 408 -3.50 -6.97 23.85
CA MET A 408 -2.62 -8.08 24.22
C MET A 408 -1.35 -8.10 23.38
N LEU A 409 -1.43 -7.82 22.07
CA LEU A 409 -0.26 -7.74 21.21
C LEU A 409 0.67 -6.57 21.59
N VAL A 410 0.10 -5.40 21.93
CA VAL A 410 0.90 -4.24 22.37
C VAL A 410 1.67 -4.59 23.65
N GLN A 411 0.98 -5.21 24.62
CA GLN A 411 1.57 -5.65 25.88
C GLN A 411 2.66 -6.73 25.68
N PHE A 412 2.52 -7.57 24.68
CA PHE A 412 3.50 -8.60 24.32
C PHE A 412 4.74 -8.00 23.59
N CYS A 413 4.54 -7.10 22.64
CA CYS A 413 5.62 -6.61 21.79
C CYS A 413 6.47 -5.52 22.46
N PHE A 414 5.85 -4.60 23.21
CA PHE A 414 6.54 -3.40 23.70
C PHE A 414 7.67 -3.68 24.69
N PRO A 415 7.60 -4.67 25.62
CA PRO A 415 8.73 -5.00 26.49
C PRO A 415 9.97 -5.55 25.78
N VAL A 416 9.84 -6.04 24.54
CA VAL A 416 10.98 -6.46 23.70
C VAL A 416 11.54 -5.30 22.89
N ILE A 417 10.68 -4.38 22.47
CA ILE A 417 11.04 -3.24 21.62
C ILE A 417 11.64 -2.10 22.44
N TYR A 418 11.09 -1.85 23.62
CA TYR A 418 11.49 -0.76 24.52
C TYR A 418 12.11 -1.28 25.81
N SER A 419 12.89 -0.43 26.47
CA SER A 419 13.34 -0.66 27.82
C SER A 419 12.23 -0.40 28.84
N GLU A 420 12.24 -1.08 29.98
CA GLU A 420 11.47 -0.66 31.14
C GLU A 420 12.15 0.57 31.82
N PRO A 421 11.41 1.61 32.22
CA PRO A 421 9.95 1.81 32.28
C PRO A 421 9.32 2.45 31.02
N GLU A 422 10.04 2.50 29.91
CA GLU A 422 9.58 3.13 28.67
C GLU A 422 8.43 2.33 28.05
N ALA A 423 8.53 1.01 28.05
CA ALA A 423 7.47 0.12 27.56
C ALA A 423 6.13 0.40 28.25
N THR A 424 6.12 0.45 29.58
CA THR A 424 4.94 0.75 30.37
C THR A 424 4.34 2.13 30.02
N ARG A 425 5.17 3.17 29.94
CA ARG A 425 4.70 4.52 29.56
C ARG A 425 4.10 4.56 28.15
N ASN A 426 4.68 3.82 27.20
CA ASN A 426 4.15 3.77 25.84
C ASN A 426 2.82 3.00 25.78
N ILE A 427 2.67 1.89 26.52
CA ILE A 427 1.41 1.15 26.63
C ILE A 427 0.30 2.06 27.17
N ASP A 428 0.55 2.77 28.30
CA ASP A 428 -0.40 3.71 28.89
C ASP A 428 -0.75 4.86 27.91
N THR A 429 0.23 5.33 27.17
CA THR A 429 0.03 6.38 26.16
C THR A 429 -0.87 5.90 25.03
N ILE A 430 -0.66 4.68 24.50
CA ILE A 430 -1.52 4.10 23.47
C ILE A 430 -2.96 3.99 23.96
N LEU A 431 -3.15 3.46 25.16
CA LEU A 431 -4.48 3.29 25.74
C LEU A 431 -5.18 4.66 25.91
N ARG A 432 -4.50 5.66 26.47
CA ARG A 432 -5.05 7.00 26.65
C ARG A 432 -5.46 7.62 25.30
N ILE A 433 -4.60 7.53 24.27
CA ILE A 433 -4.89 8.10 22.95
C ILE A 433 -6.01 7.35 22.26
N LEU A 434 -6.14 6.04 22.47
CA LEU A 434 -7.24 5.24 21.95
C LEU A 434 -8.59 5.73 22.52
N TYR A 435 -8.66 6.01 23.84
CA TYR A 435 -9.85 6.61 24.44
C TYR A 435 -10.12 8.03 23.95
N GLU A 436 -9.08 8.88 23.82
CA GLU A 436 -9.23 10.24 23.26
C GLU A 436 -9.82 10.18 21.84
N LEU A 437 -9.36 9.23 21.00
CA LEU A 437 -9.90 9.07 19.65
C LEU A 437 -11.34 8.54 19.68
N TYR A 438 -11.61 7.56 20.53
CA TYR A 438 -12.97 7.02 20.71
C TYR A 438 -13.97 8.10 21.12
N ASP A 439 -13.60 8.96 22.05
CA ASP A 439 -14.45 10.08 22.52
C ASP A 439 -14.75 11.06 21.38
N GLU A 440 -13.79 11.36 20.49
CA GLU A 440 -14.03 12.18 19.29
C GLU A 440 -15.11 11.56 18.38
N TYR A 441 -15.05 10.23 18.14
CA TYR A 441 -16.06 9.55 17.32
C TYR A 441 -17.42 9.44 18.04
N ALA A 442 -17.43 9.32 19.37
CA ALA A 442 -18.64 9.31 20.17
C ALA A 442 -19.36 10.68 20.14
N GLU A 443 -18.60 11.78 20.21
CA GLU A 443 -19.13 13.15 20.06
C GLU A 443 -19.79 13.32 18.69
N ASP A 444 -19.08 12.95 17.60
CA ASP A 444 -19.58 13.07 16.23
C ASP A 444 -20.84 12.21 16.01
N TYR A 445 -20.88 10.99 16.58
CA TYR A 445 -22.03 10.10 16.50
C TYR A 445 -23.26 10.69 17.21
N ASN A 446 -23.07 11.28 18.39
CA ASN A 446 -24.15 11.88 19.17
C ASN A 446 -24.71 13.13 18.48
N LEU A 447 -23.85 13.98 17.89
CA LEU A 447 -24.27 15.16 17.13
C LEU A 447 -25.12 14.77 15.91
N ALA A 448 -24.70 13.77 15.15
CA ALA A 448 -25.45 13.28 13.98
C ALA A 448 -26.84 12.74 14.35
N ASN A 449 -26.97 12.07 15.51
CA ASN A 449 -28.26 11.57 15.99
C ASN A 449 -29.20 12.67 16.49
N VAL A 450 -28.67 13.77 17.04
CA VAL A 450 -29.47 14.95 17.45
C VAL A 450 -30.02 15.68 16.24
N GLU A 451 -29.22 15.84 15.17
CA GLU A 451 -29.67 16.47 13.93
C GLU A 451 -30.75 15.66 13.21
N SER A 452 -30.65 14.33 13.21
CA SER A 452 -31.67 13.46 12.59
C SER A 452 -32.98 13.46 13.35
N SER A 453 -32.96 13.54 14.68
CA SER A 453 -34.17 13.62 15.51
C SER A 453 -34.86 14.99 15.51
N GLY A 454 -34.12 16.06 15.18
CA GLY A 454 -34.66 17.43 15.04
C GLY A 454 -35.49 17.64 13.76
N HIS A 455 -35.25 16.85 12.70
CA HIS A 455 -35.99 16.98 11.43
C HIS A 455 -37.33 16.24 11.41
N GLU A 456 -37.58 15.28 12.27
CA GLU A 456 -38.90 14.61 12.36
C GLU A 456 -39.92 15.47 13.14
N ASN A 457 -39.49 16.34 14.03
CA ASN A 457 -40.37 17.24 14.80
C ASN A 457 -40.72 18.56 14.11
N ALA A 458 -40.12 18.88 12.94
CA ALA A 458 -40.32 20.14 12.24
C ALA A 458 -41.31 20.08 11.06
N ARG A 459 -41.91 18.93 10.75
CA ARG A 459 -42.84 18.75 9.62
C ARG A 459 -44.32 18.79 10.01
N ASP A 460 -44.66 18.96 11.27
CA ASP A 460 -46.07 18.93 11.74
C ASP A 460 -46.53 20.22 12.45
N ILE A 461 -46.03 21.41 12.04
CA ILE A 461 -46.64 22.70 12.43
C ILE A 461 -46.83 23.54 11.18
N GLY A 462 -47.90 23.26 10.48
CA GLY A 462 -48.31 24.09 9.33
C GLY A 462 -49.78 23.93 8.96
N SER A 463 -50.62 24.72 9.60
CA SER A 463 -51.96 25.18 9.11
C SER A 463 -53.15 24.24 9.26
N SER A 464 -54.04 24.47 10.16
CA SER A 464 -55.26 25.27 9.92
C SER A 464 -56.24 25.14 11.08
N CYS A 465 -56.77 26.29 11.48
CA CYS A 465 -57.91 26.45 12.36
C CYS A 465 -59.17 25.82 11.75
N SER A 466 -59.86 24.95 12.51
CA SER A 466 -61.32 25.08 12.67
C SER A 466 -61.82 24.03 13.72
N SER A 467 -62.38 24.62 14.76
CA SER A 467 -63.55 24.22 15.57
C SER A 467 -63.86 22.74 15.83
N SER A 468 -63.79 22.46 17.13
CA SER A 468 -64.80 21.68 17.89
C SER A 468 -64.96 20.20 17.53
N ILE A 469 -64.51 19.35 18.46
CA ILE A 469 -65.36 18.48 19.30
C ILE A 469 -64.46 17.69 20.29
N ASN A 470 -64.78 17.81 21.58
CA ASN A 470 -64.22 17.01 22.67
C ASN A 470 -64.49 15.56 22.43
N VAL A 471 -63.46 14.72 22.20
CA VAL A 471 -63.48 13.30 22.52
C VAL A 471 -62.27 13.01 23.38
N VAL A 472 -62.54 12.74 24.64
CA VAL A 472 -61.59 12.20 25.62
C VAL A 472 -61.17 10.80 25.14
N GLY A 473 -60.15 10.73 24.30
CA GLY A 473 -59.43 9.51 23.95
C GLY A 473 -58.29 9.31 24.93
N LYS A 474 -58.47 8.45 25.90
CA LYS A 474 -57.38 7.91 26.74
C LYS A 474 -56.34 7.30 25.80
N ASN A 475 -55.20 7.94 25.63
CA ASN A 475 -54.01 7.30 25.05
C ASN A 475 -53.61 6.17 26.01
N VAL A 476 -54.06 4.96 25.72
CA VAL A 476 -53.60 3.75 26.41
C VAL A 476 -52.15 3.53 25.91
N MET A 477 -51.20 3.97 26.74
CA MET A 477 -49.79 3.67 26.50
C MET A 477 -49.61 2.15 26.41
N SER A 478 -49.01 1.68 25.33
CA SER A 478 -48.66 0.25 25.17
C SER A 478 -47.81 -0.20 26.38
N GLY A 479 -48.03 -1.41 26.89
CA GLY A 479 -47.20 -1.99 27.94
C GLY A 479 -45.71 -1.94 27.64
N LYS A 480 -45.33 -2.03 26.38
CA LYS A 480 -43.97 -1.84 25.89
C LYS A 480 -43.44 -0.42 26.15
N SER A 481 -44.23 0.61 25.86
CA SER A 481 -43.87 2.02 26.10
C SER A 481 -43.73 2.34 27.60
N ILE A 482 -44.57 1.71 28.46
CA ILE A 482 -44.46 1.82 29.90
C ILE A 482 -43.20 1.13 30.41
N PHE A 483 -42.89 -0.05 29.88
CA PHE A 483 -41.67 -0.79 30.21
C PHE A 483 -40.42 -0.05 29.77
N GLU A 484 -40.38 0.50 28.54
CA GLU A 484 -39.27 1.33 28.04
C GLU A 484 -39.05 2.58 28.92
N SER A 485 -40.14 3.21 29.38
CA SER A 485 -40.05 4.35 30.32
C SER A 485 -39.56 3.95 31.70
N PHE A 486 -39.88 2.75 32.15
CA PHE A 486 -39.38 2.17 33.42
C PHE A 486 -37.89 1.83 33.28
N VAL A 487 -37.46 1.20 32.20
CA VAL A 487 -36.05 0.91 31.90
C VAL A 487 -35.23 2.21 31.86
N ARG A 488 -35.67 3.24 31.12
CA ARG A 488 -35.01 4.55 31.07
C ARG A 488 -34.88 5.25 32.42
N ARG A 489 -35.84 5.06 33.33
CA ARG A 489 -35.78 5.63 34.69
C ARG A 489 -34.85 4.86 35.62
N ASN A 490 -34.68 3.55 35.41
CA ASN A 490 -33.86 2.69 36.27
C ASN A 490 -32.44 2.50 35.73
N ASP A 491 -32.19 2.80 34.47
CA ASP A 491 -30.86 2.72 33.83
C ASP A 491 -29.92 3.87 34.25
N THR A 492 -30.36 4.82 35.03
CA THR A 492 -29.55 5.96 35.50
C THR A 492 -28.47 5.61 36.53
N ILE A 493 -28.25 4.34 36.87
CA ILE A 493 -27.34 3.95 37.98
C ILE A 493 -26.21 3.00 37.56
N ARG A 494 -26.15 2.57 36.30
CA ARG A 494 -24.95 1.91 35.80
C ARG A 494 -24.28 2.82 34.76
N PRO A 495 -22.99 3.20 34.92
CA PRO A 495 -22.26 3.76 33.80
C PRO A 495 -22.36 2.73 32.69
N VAL A 496 -23.08 3.08 31.62
CA VAL A 496 -23.15 2.25 30.41
C VAL A 496 -21.71 2.14 29.91
N LYS A 497 -21.11 0.93 30.01
CA LYS A 497 -19.78 0.68 29.48
C LYS A 497 -19.78 1.11 27.99
N SER A 498 -18.75 1.83 27.60
CA SER A 498 -18.56 2.15 26.20
C SER A 498 -18.37 0.88 25.37
N ASP A 499 -18.67 0.90 24.09
CA ASP A 499 -18.39 -0.26 23.23
C ASP A 499 -16.87 -0.52 23.11
N LEU A 500 -16.03 0.49 23.35
CA LEU A 500 -14.59 0.33 23.50
C LEU A 500 -14.24 -0.49 24.77
N ASP A 501 -14.85 -0.19 25.92
CA ASP A 501 -14.62 -0.97 27.15
C ASP A 501 -15.03 -2.43 26.94
N VAL A 502 -16.19 -2.65 26.33
CA VAL A 502 -16.69 -4.01 26.03
C VAL A 502 -15.72 -4.73 25.10
N TYR A 503 -15.24 -4.05 24.05
CA TYR A 503 -14.29 -4.62 23.09
C TYR A 503 -12.96 -5.00 23.75
N LEU A 504 -12.41 -4.15 24.62
CA LEU A 504 -11.13 -4.39 25.28
C LEU A 504 -11.19 -5.48 26.36
N GLU A 505 -12.33 -5.62 27.05
CA GLU A 505 -12.54 -6.65 28.08
C GLU A 505 -12.78 -8.04 27.47
N GLU A 506 -13.33 -8.12 26.28
CA GLU A 506 -13.52 -9.40 25.57
C GLU A 506 -12.18 -10.00 25.17
N GLY A 507 -12.08 -11.33 25.19
CA GLY A 507 -10.91 -12.05 24.71
C GLY A 507 -10.59 -11.78 23.25
N VAL A 508 -9.39 -12.11 22.81
CA VAL A 508 -9.00 -12.05 21.41
C VAL A 508 -9.80 -13.04 20.58
N TYR A 509 -10.05 -12.68 19.33
CA TYR A 509 -10.67 -13.59 18.37
C TYR A 509 -9.65 -14.64 17.94
N VAL A 510 -9.94 -15.90 18.20
CA VAL A 510 -9.06 -17.03 17.83
C VAL A 510 -9.55 -17.62 16.51
N CYS A 511 -8.75 -17.48 15.48
CA CYS A 511 -8.98 -18.15 14.20
C CYS A 511 -8.57 -19.63 14.29
N SER A 512 -9.20 -20.52 13.50
CA SER A 512 -8.62 -21.83 13.23
C SER A 512 -7.38 -21.67 12.35
N GLU A 513 -6.41 -22.58 12.44
CA GLU A 513 -5.13 -22.46 11.71
C GLU A 513 -5.32 -22.25 10.20
N ASP A 514 -6.33 -22.88 9.59
CA ASP A 514 -6.64 -22.72 8.17
C ASP A 514 -7.33 -21.39 7.84
N SER A 515 -8.02 -20.76 8.79
CA SER A 515 -8.78 -19.52 8.56
C SER A 515 -7.99 -18.24 8.85
N ASP A 516 -6.86 -18.33 9.55
CA ASP A 516 -6.06 -17.14 9.88
C ASP A 516 -5.43 -16.50 8.62
N LEU A 517 -5.09 -17.30 7.62
CA LEU A 517 -4.57 -16.83 6.33
C LEU A 517 -5.59 -16.02 5.50
N HIS A 518 -6.88 -16.21 5.77
CA HIS A 518 -7.98 -15.57 5.04
C HIS A 518 -8.80 -14.61 5.90
N PHE A 519 -8.32 -14.29 7.11
CA PHE A 519 -9.04 -13.41 8.01
C PHE A 519 -9.03 -11.96 7.50
N ASP A 520 -10.23 -11.42 7.29
CA ASP A 520 -10.43 -10.01 6.97
C ASP A 520 -10.93 -9.23 8.20
N ALA A 521 -10.12 -8.30 8.67
CA ALA A 521 -10.46 -7.46 9.82
C ALA A 521 -11.61 -6.50 9.50
N LEU A 522 -11.75 -6.03 8.25
CA LEU A 522 -12.83 -5.13 7.84
C LEU A 522 -14.17 -5.89 7.79
N GLU A 523 -14.18 -7.10 7.26
CA GLU A 523 -15.37 -7.96 7.27
C GLU A 523 -15.82 -8.27 8.70
N TRP A 524 -14.87 -8.53 9.61
CA TRP A 524 -15.19 -8.75 11.02
C TRP A 524 -15.88 -7.53 11.64
N TRP A 525 -15.40 -6.31 11.36
CA TRP A 525 -16.03 -5.08 11.85
C TRP A 525 -17.41 -4.84 11.23
N ASN A 526 -17.59 -5.17 9.96
CA ASN A 526 -18.89 -5.12 9.27
C ASN A 526 -19.94 -6.00 9.97
N VAL A 527 -19.58 -7.25 10.25
CA VAL A 527 -20.49 -8.20 10.93
C VAL A 527 -20.81 -7.76 12.36
N ASN A 528 -19.93 -7.03 13.02
CA ASN A 528 -20.07 -6.60 14.40
C ASN A 528 -20.51 -5.13 14.57
N ASP A 529 -20.98 -4.45 13.52
CA ASP A 529 -21.30 -3.02 13.51
C ASP A 529 -22.42 -2.64 14.47
N LEU A 530 -23.42 -3.52 14.64
CA LEU A 530 -24.53 -3.33 15.59
C LEU A 530 -24.08 -3.43 17.05
N LYS A 531 -23.06 -4.24 17.32
CA LYS A 531 -22.51 -4.43 18.67
C LYS A 531 -21.60 -3.28 19.07
N TYR A 532 -20.76 -2.81 18.13
CA TYR A 532 -19.75 -1.78 18.36
C TYR A 532 -20.01 -0.55 17.48
N ARG A 533 -21.08 0.18 17.77
CA ARG A 533 -21.62 1.26 16.90
C ARG A 533 -20.65 2.41 16.64
N ILE A 534 -19.78 2.71 17.59
CA ILE A 534 -18.79 3.78 17.48
C ILE A 534 -17.49 3.22 16.93
N LEU A 535 -17.02 2.09 17.47
CA LEU A 535 -15.80 1.44 17.03
C LEU A 535 -15.86 0.99 15.56
N SER A 536 -17.02 0.53 15.07
CA SER A 536 -17.20 0.16 13.66
C SER A 536 -17.08 1.34 12.69
N LYS A 537 -17.19 2.58 13.17
CA LYS A 537 -16.86 3.78 12.37
C LYS A 537 -15.41 4.18 12.49
N MET A 538 -14.80 3.95 13.66
CA MET A 538 -13.41 4.30 13.91
C MET A 538 -12.43 3.30 13.26
N ALA A 539 -12.74 2.00 13.34
CA ALA A 539 -11.83 0.95 12.88
C ALA A 539 -11.53 1.03 11.37
N PRO A 540 -12.50 1.17 10.45
CA PRO A 540 -12.22 1.33 9.02
C PRO A 540 -11.33 2.53 8.70
N ASP A 541 -11.56 3.66 9.37
CA ASP A 541 -10.76 4.88 9.17
C ASP A 541 -9.30 4.71 9.59
N ILE A 542 -9.01 3.91 10.63
CA ILE A 542 -7.64 3.61 11.08
C ILE A 542 -7.01 2.48 10.27
N LEU A 543 -7.75 1.40 10.00
CA LEU A 543 -7.26 0.25 9.25
C LEU A 543 -6.99 0.58 7.79
N SER A 544 -7.69 1.56 7.21
CA SER A 544 -7.44 2.02 5.83
C SER A 544 -6.18 2.87 5.67
N ILE A 545 -5.50 3.25 6.76
CA ILE A 545 -4.29 4.07 6.68
C ILE A 545 -3.12 3.23 6.14
N PRO A 546 -2.58 3.55 4.96
CA PRO A 546 -1.44 2.84 4.40
C PRO A 546 -0.16 3.22 5.14
N ILE A 547 0.63 2.24 5.51
CA ILE A 547 1.94 2.45 6.17
C ILE A 547 3.10 2.48 5.17
N THR A 548 2.82 2.34 3.88
CA THR A 548 3.81 2.36 2.80
C THR A 548 3.34 3.23 1.64
N ILE A 549 4.28 3.69 0.81
CA ILE A 549 4.02 4.40 -0.45
C ILE A 549 4.12 3.49 -1.67
N VAL A 550 3.84 2.19 -1.53
CA VAL A 550 3.87 1.23 -2.65
C VAL A 550 2.85 1.59 -3.74
N ALA A 551 1.70 2.15 -3.36
CA ALA A 551 0.66 2.53 -4.32
C ALA A 551 1.15 3.61 -5.33
N PRO A 552 1.73 4.77 -4.91
CA PRO A 552 2.36 5.69 -5.85
C PRO A 552 3.54 5.07 -6.62
N GLU A 553 4.40 4.26 -5.98
CA GLU A 553 5.52 3.60 -6.66
C GLU A 553 5.05 2.65 -7.78
N SER A 554 3.96 1.93 -7.59
CA SER A 554 3.34 1.08 -8.61
C SER A 554 2.84 1.92 -9.80
N THR A 555 2.27 3.10 -9.52
CA THR A 555 1.82 4.04 -10.55
C THR A 555 3.02 4.59 -11.34
N PHE A 556 4.17 4.87 -10.69
CA PHE A 556 5.40 5.27 -11.40
C PHE A 556 5.94 4.15 -12.29
N SER A 557 5.87 2.91 -11.84
CA SER A 557 6.28 1.76 -12.65
C SER A 557 5.42 1.64 -13.93
N ALA A 558 4.12 1.88 -13.84
CA ALA A 558 3.23 2.00 -14.99
C ALA A 558 3.57 3.24 -15.84
N GLY A 559 3.83 4.39 -15.18
CA GLY A 559 4.24 5.64 -15.83
C GLY A 559 5.52 5.48 -16.63
N GLY A 560 6.52 4.77 -16.11
CA GLY A 560 7.78 4.49 -16.81
C GLY A 560 7.60 3.69 -18.11
N ARG A 561 6.57 2.82 -18.17
CA ARG A 561 6.21 2.09 -19.41
C ARG A 561 5.44 2.98 -20.39
N VAL A 562 4.63 3.91 -19.88
CA VAL A 562 3.86 4.86 -20.71
C VAL A 562 4.77 5.95 -21.28
N ILE A 563 5.73 6.46 -20.47
CA ILE A 563 6.68 7.53 -20.83
C ILE A 563 8.01 6.89 -21.26
N ASP A 564 7.97 6.08 -22.27
CA ASP A 564 9.19 5.50 -22.85
C ASP A 564 9.91 6.55 -23.75
N PRO A 565 11.22 6.39 -24.06
CA PRO A 565 11.96 7.33 -24.91
C PRO A 565 11.33 7.59 -26.28
N TYR A 566 10.60 6.64 -26.82
CA TYR A 566 9.92 6.77 -28.13
C TYR A 566 8.59 7.55 -28.03
N ARG A 567 8.03 7.70 -26.82
CA ARG A 567 6.81 8.45 -26.53
C ARG A 567 7.10 9.75 -25.76
N ALA A 568 8.32 10.25 -25.88
CA ALA A 568 8.82 11.45 -25.19
C ALA A 568 8.05 12.73 -25.50
N SER A 569 7.23 12.74 -26.56
CA SER A 569 6.45 13.90 -27.00
C SER A 569 5.04 14.01 -26.38
N MET A 570 4.66 13.07 -25.49
CA MET A 570 3.34 13.16 -24.84
C MET A 570 3.27 14.35 -23.86
N SER A 571 2.17 15.11 -23.92
CA SER A 571 1.93 16.17 -22.95
C SER A 571 1.68 15.59 -21.55
N VAL A 572 1.97 16.38 -20.52
CA VAL A 572 1.73 16.00 -19.11
C VAL A 572 0.28 15.58 -18.89
N GLU A 573 -0.66 16.31 -19.53
CA GLU A 573 -2.10 16.04 -19.44
C GLU A 573 -2.47 14.68 -20.06
N THR A 574 -1.77 14.28 -21.13
CA THR A 574 -1.99 12.96 -21.76
C THR A 574 -1.50 11.84 -20.84
N VAL A 575 -0.33 12.01 -20.22
CA VAL A 575 0.22 11.04 -19.26
C VAL A 575 -0.70 10.91 -18.05
N GLU A 576 -1.12 12.03 -17.48
CA GLU A 576 -2.10 12.05 -16.38
C GLU A 576 -3.40 11.34 -16.76
N MET A 577 -3.90 11.60 -17.98
CA MET A 577 -5.12 10.97 -18.48
C MET A 577 -4.99 9.46 -18.59
N LEU A 578 -3.86 8.96 -19.08
CA LEU A 578 -3.63 7.52 -19.24
C LEU A 578 -3.52 6.82 -17.89
N LEU A 579 -2.78 7.38 -16.95
CA LEU A 579 -2.52 6.75 -15.66
C LEU A 579 -3.72 6.85 -14.71
N CYS A 580 -4.28 8.03 -14.52
CA CYS A 580 -5.45 8.21 -13.67
C CYS A 580 -6.71 7.59 -14.30
N GLY A 581 -6.90 7.75 -15.62
CA GLY A 581 -8.06 7.19 -16.33
C GLY A 581 -8.10 5.67 -16.28
N ALA A 582 -6.97 5.00 -16.42
CA ALA A 582 -6.88 3.54 -16.29
C ALA A 582 -7.26 3.07 -14.88
N ASP A 583 -6.89 3.82 -13.83
CA ASP A 583 -7.26 3.50 -12.46
C ASP A 583 -8.77 3.72 -12.19
N TRP A 584 -9.35 4.81 -12.73
CA TRP A 584 -10.76 5.13 -12.48
C TRP A 584 -11.75 4.22 -13.21
N VAL A 585 -11.36 3.62 -14.35
CA VAL A 585 -12.21 2.70 -15.14
C VAL A 585 -12.23 1.28 -14.56
N ARG A 586 -11.35 0.95 -13.63
CA ARG A 586 -11.34 -0.36 -12.97
C ARG A 586 -12.65 -0.56 -12.22
N VAL A 587 -13.44 -1.50 -12.69
CA VAL A 587 -14.69 -1.94 -12.06
C VAL A 587 -14.33 -2.95 -10.96
N ASP A 588 -15.07 -2.91 -9.86
CA ASP A 588 -14.88 -3.79 -8.72
C ASP A 588 -14.84 -5.27 -9.16
N GLY A 589 -13.76 -5.97 -8.80
CA GLY A 589 -13.64 -7.43 -8.89
C GLY A 589 -12.70 -8.01 -9.95
N ASP A 590 -12.25 -7.27 -10.97
CA ASP A 590 -11.33 -7.81 -11.99
C ASP A 590 -9.88 -7.33 -11.76
N TRP A 591 -9.19 -7.96 -10.82
CA TRP A 591 -7.76 -7.74 -10.52
C TRP A 591 -6.81 -8.51 -11.43
N HIS A 592 -7.30 -9.10 -12.50
CA HIS A 592 -6.42 -9.72 -13.49
C HIS A 592 -5.74 -8.60 -14.30
N LEU A 593 -4.50 -8.30 -13.90
CA LEU A 593 -3.52 -7.58 -14.71
C LEU A 593 -3.47 -8.20 -16.11
N THR A 594 -4.24 -7.68 -17.04
CA THR A 594 -3.85 -7.79 -18.43
C THR A 594 -2.61 -6.92 -18.58
N SER A 595 -1.46 -7.59 -18.63
CA SER A 595 -0.16 -7.06 -19.00
C SER A 595 -0.30 -6.18 -20.26
N PHE A 596 0.00 -4.90 -20.11
CA PHE A 596 0.31 -4.03 -21.24
C PHE A 596 1.80 -4.10 -21.53
#